data_6d72e5853e8d6f3cf710815c79de11c8
#
_entry.id   6d72e5853e8d6f3cf710815c79de11c8
#
_cell.length_a   1.000
_cell.length_b   1.000
_cell.length_c   1.000
_cell.angle_alpha   90.00
_cell.angle_beta   90.00
_cell.angle_gamma   90.00
#
_symmetry.space_group_name_H-M   'P 1'
#
loop_
_entity.id
_entity.type
_entity.pdbx_description
1 polymer ?
#
loop_
_entity_poly.entity_id
_entity_poly.type
_entity_poly.pdbx_seq_one_letter_code
_entity_poly.pdbx_strand_id
1 'polypeptide(L)'
;MAFAASTAMAQSADSYIVKTKGVKKTEAKANVKKDAQTDEQTGTDFVSQNFRYYSLCDWQDGMRFMVIPEKYDLVVNTFRDAGTGKEVSSGKLRHKIMVYNNHSVGENGRARMNFTCEEDNKRYYFELPNGEFEDYCFSKKGVPTLAYLGDVDIAREKLMGQSLITRATDYCVDTDYDTDAYDNVKVEKNMEVKVVAVGVGTRSFPVKIIVADKRGNEFFQDVAISKTNSGMRDDEFDLDNAKHAFYGSFDVITARTKVSTDYAQYMGKTIYSKYATSMTTKGGGKDNRVVKVPKLTEFRIDGMAPIRNSDYVTLTLTETETGRIYSKDVTFTNDNVTGENEDYFGNLFGFGEGKMRNTSAATRTMIREGRVGVGMTEEEVEMAVGEPDRKEDLPNGRYQWIYKRTKSWLVIEFSKSGKVVGYKTPRRNESSSNPSTEKQKTEEEHVLGGIPATTTRAATMRAAETRASSARTASQRSSYSTTGSGR
;
A
#
# COMPACT_ATOMS: atom_id res chain seq x y z
N MET A 1 -11.01 41.92 18.82
CA MET A 1 -11.09 40.66 18.01
C MET A 1 -12.13 39.79 18.68
N ALA A 2 -13.30 39.63 18.05
CA ALA A 2 -14.39 38.83 18.59
C ALA A 2 -14.17 37.38 18.16
N PHE A 3 -13.94 36.48 19.09
CA PHE A 3 -13.97 35.05 18.86
C PHE A 3 -15.42 34.62 18.64
N ALA A 4 -15.77 34.26 17.43
CA ALA A 4 -17.03 33.57 17.15
C ALA A 4 -16.89 32.12 17.67
N ALA A 5 -17.46 31.85 18.83
CA ALA A 5 -17.69 30.47 19.29
C ALA A 5 -18.75 29.86 18.38
N SER A 6 -18.33 28.96 17.48
CA SER A 6 -19.26 28.09 16.76
C SER A 6 -19.85 27.11 17.78
N THR A 7 -21.09 27.32 18.17
CA THR A 7 -21.89 26.33 18.90
C THR A 7 -22.13 25.15 17.98
N ALA A 8 -21.26 24.10 18.10
CA ALA A 8 -21.57 22.81 17.54
C ALA A 8 -22.85 22.31 18.21
N MET A 9 -23.96 22.26 17.47
CA MET A 9 -25.19 21.62 17.92
C MET A 9 -24.88 20.19 18.29
N ALA A 10 -25.05 19.80 19.54
CA ALA A 10 -24.87 18.43 20.00
C ALA A 10 -25.81 17.53 19.18
N GLN A 11 -25.23 16.59 18.47
CA GLN A 11 -26.01 15.63 17.67
C GLN A 11 -26.69 14.65 18.62
N SER A 12 -27.98 14.35 18.39
CA SER A 12 -28.72 13.39 19.20
C SER A 12 -28.15 11.98 19.08
N ALA A 13 -28.31 11.15 20.10
CA ALA A 13 -27.83 9.76 20.12
C ALA A 13 -28.29 8.96 18.89
N ASP A 14 -29.54 9.16 18.47
CA ASP A 14 -30.12 8.46 17.30
C ASP A 14 -29.35 8.74 15.99
N SER A 15 -28.72 9.91 15.87
CA SER A 15 -27.96 10.26 14.67
C SER A 15 -26.70 9.41 14.48
N TYR A 16 -26.21 8.79 15.54
CA TYR A 16 -25.03 7.91 15.51
C TYR A 16 -25.36 6.48 15.15
N ILE A 17 -26.63 6.05 15.27
CA ILE A 17 -27.07 4.69 14.94
C ILE A 17 -27.43 4.63 13.46
N VAL A 18 -26.57 4.02 12.65
CA VAL A 18 -26.74 3.89 11.21
C VAL A 18 -26.84 2.43 10.80
N LYS A 19 -27.70 2.13 9.82
CA LYS A 19 -27.93 0.77 9.29
C LYS A 19 -27.82 0.78 7.77
N THR A 20 -27.37 -0.34 7.19
CA THR A 20 -27.39 -0.56 5.74
C THR A 20 -28.84 -0.64 5.26
N LYS A 21 -29.13 -0.03 4.11
CA LYS A 21 -30.43 -0.22 3.47
C LYS A 21 -30.48 -1.62 2.89
N GLY A 22 -31.43 -2.44 3.37
CA GLY A 22 -31.71 -3.74 2.76
C GLY A 22 -31.99 -3.58 1.25
N VAL A 23 -31.53 -4.53 0.44
CA VAL A 23 -31.61 -4.52 -1.02
C VAL A 23 -33.07 -4.33 -1.48
N LYS A 24 -33.52 -3.09 -1.65
CA LYS A 24 -34.70 -2.75 -2.45
C LYS A 24 -34.21 -2.11 -3.74
N LYS A 25 -34.43 -2.82 -4.86
CA LYS A 25 -34.30 -2.24 -6.21
C LYS A 25 -35.14 -0.97 -6.30
N THR A 26 -34.51 0.17 -6.21
CA THR A 26 -35.11 1.43 -6.64
C THR A 26 -33.98 2.39 -7.02
N GLU A 27 -34.00 2.78 -8.30
CA GLU A 27 -33.10 3.77 -8.85
C GLU A 27 -33.36 5.13 -8.17
N ALA A 28 -32.41 5.60 -7.38
CA ALA A 28 -32.39 6.96 -6.87
C ALA A 28 -31.30 7.75 -7.57
N LYS A 29 -31.71 8.69 -8.42
CA LYS A 29 -30.82 9.73 -8.96
C LYS A 29 -30.36 10.64 -7.83
N ALA A 30 -29.12 10.49 -7.39
CA ALA A 30 -28.51 11.41 -6.48
C ALA A 30 -27.85 12.55 -7.24
N ASN A 31 -28.40 13.75 -7.11
CA ASN A 31 -27.73 15.00 -7.49
C ASN A 31 -26.55 15.26 -6.51
N VAL A 32 -25.34 14.99 -6.97
CA VAL A 32 -24.13 15.31 -6.23
C VAL A 32 -23.60 16.65 -6.69
N LYS A 33 -23.65 17.66 -5.82
CA LYS A 33 -22.85 18.87 -5.97
C LYS A 33 -21.39 18.49 -5.84
N LYS A 34 -20.66 18.80 -6.90
CA LYS A 34 -19.20 18.63 -6.99
C LYS A 34 -18.58 19.86 -6.33
N ASP A 35 -18.02 19.70 -5.13
CA ASP A 35 -16.97 20.57 -4.63
C ASP A 35 -15.81 19.66 -4.20
N ALA A 36 -14.94 19.40 -5.15
CA ALA A 36 -13.68 18.74 -4.89
C ALA A 36 -12.63 19.83 -4.58
N GLN A 37 -12.39 20.08 -3.31
CA GLN A 37 -11.14 20.69 -2.90
C GLN A 37 -10.04 19.65 -3.06
N THR A 38 -9.21 19.86 -4.06
CA THR A 38 -7.94 19.15 -4.22
C THR A 38 -6.92 19.81 -3.29
N ASP A 39 -6.81 19.28 -2.08
CA ASP A 39 -5.62 19.53 -1.26
C ASP A 39 -4.50 18.65 -1.78
N GLU A 40 -3.49 19.28 -2.37
CA GLU A 40 -2.18 18.69 -2.61
C GLU A 40 -1.53 18.41 -1.25
N GLN A 41 -1.78 17.21 -0.71
CA GLN A 41 -1.19 16.79 0.55
C GLN A 41 0.09 16.00 0.30
N THR A 42 1.18 16.66 0.58
CA THR A 42 2.50 16.07 0.76
C THR A 42 2.48 15.02 1.89
N GLY A 43 2.66 13.77 1.53
CA GLY A 43 3.36 12.73 2.32
C GLY A 43 2.85 12.27 3.68
N THR A 44 1.80 12.85 4.24
CA THR A 44 1.27 12.49 5.55
C THR A 44 -0.01 11.66 5.42
N ASP A 45 -0.06 10.60 6.22
CA ASP A 45 -1.13 9.63 6.28
C ASP A 45 -2.46 10.26 6.75
N PHE A 46 -3.58 9.97 6.06
CA PHE A 46 -4.92 10.49 6.38
C PHE A 46 -5.30 10.28 7.85
N VAL A 47 -5.03 9.10 8.41
CA VAL A 47 -5.36 8.80 9.81
C VAL A 47 -4.54 9.66 10.76
N SER A 48 -3.23 9.72 10.58
CA SER A 48 -2.33 10.50 11.45
C SER A 48 -2.60 12.01 11.42
N GLN A 49 -3.13 12.52 10.29
CA GLN A 49 -3.48 13.95 10.17
C GLN A 49 -4.75 14.33 10.87
N ASN A 50 -5.75 13.42 10.88
CA ASN A 50 -7.09 13.78 11.31
C ASN A 50 -7.48 13.18 12.66
N PHE A 51 -6.83 12.09 13.10
CA PHE A 51 -7.22 11.34 14.29
C PHE A 51 -6.08 11.31 15.30
N ARG A 52 -6.42 11.55 16.55
CA ARG A 52 -5.49 11.54 17.67
C ARG A 52 -5.90 10.48 18.68
N TYR A 53 -4.94 9.69 19.14
CA TYR A 53 -5.12 8.81 20.28
C TYR A 53 -5.08 9.59 21.58
N TYR A 54 -6.04 9.32 22.46
CA TYR A 54 -6.09 9.82 23.82
C TYR A 54 -6.03 8.65 24.79
N SER A 55 -4.95 8.56 25.57
CA SER A 55 -4.93 7.66 26.73
C SER A 55 -5.94 8.14 27.77
N LEU A 56 -6.29 7.30 28.73
CA LEU A 56 -7.25 7.67 29.77
C LEU A 56 -6.82 8.93 30.55
N CYS A 57 -5.50 9.11 30.72
CA CYS A 57 -4.90 10.29 31.36
C CYS A 57 -5.04 11.57 30.52
N ASP A 58 -5.20 11.44 29.22
CA ASP A 58 -5.32 12.55 28.27
C ASP A 58 -6.80 12.96 28.01
N TRP A 59 -7.75 12.25 28.62
CA TRP A 59 -9.16 12.60 28.42
C TRP A 59 -9.46 13.98 28.97
N GLN A 60 -10.14 14.77 28.17
CA GLN A 60 -10.51 16.14 28.48
C GLN A 60 -12.00 16.23 28.82
N ASP A 61 -12.36 17.19 29.67
CA ASP A 61 -13.75 17.53 29.94
C ASP A 61 -14.51 17.80 28.63
N GLY A 62 -15.71 17.26 28.54
CA GLY A 62 -16.53 17.35 27.33
C GLY A 62 -16.32 16.23 26.30
N MET A 63 -15.35 15.32 26.46
CA MET A 63 -15.23 14.16 25.58
C MET A 63 -16.45 13.26 25.66
N ARG A 64 -17.00 12.91 24.49
CA ARG A 64 -18.29 12.21 24.35
C ARG A 64 -18.06 10.75 23.98
N PHE A 65 -18.79 9.87 24.64
CA PHE A 65 -18.74 8.43 24.44
C PHE A 65 -20.16 7.88 24.40
N MET A 66 -20.42 6.90 23.54
CA MET A 66 -21.69 6.18 23.55
C MET A 66 -21.55 4.84 24.28
N VAL A 67 -22.55 4.50 25.08
CA VAL A 67 -22.61 3.19 25.76
C VAL A 67 -23.07 2.13 24.78
N ILE A 68 -22.13 1.25 24.39
CA ILE A 68 -22.33 0.12 23.47
C ILE A 68 -21.98 -1.19 24.21
N PRO A 69 -22.91 -1.76 24.98
CA PRO A 69 -22.65 -3.02 25.67
C PRO A 69 -22.65 -4.18 24.68
N GLU A 70 -21.55 -4.92 24.64
CA GLU A 70 -21.46 -6.18 23.90
C GLU A 70 -22.17 -7.30 24.67
N LYS A 71 -22.36 -8.44 24.03
CA LYS A 71 -23.12 -9.56 24.59
C LYS A 71 -22.69 -9.97 26.02
N TYR A 72 -21.39 -9.91 26.29
CA TYR A 72 -20.85 -10.24 27.62
C TYR A 72 -20.99 -9.09 28.63
N ASP A 73 -21.07 -7.86 28.18
CA ASP A 73 -21.20 -6.67 29.02
C ASP A 73 -22.65 -6.47 29.55
N LEU A 74 -23.61 -7.18 29.00
CA LEU A 74 -25.00 -7.11 29.44
C LEU A 74 -25.19 -7.68 30.87
N VAL A 75 -24.27 -8.52 31.33
CA VAL A 75 -24.27 -9.13 32.67
C VAL A 75 -23.46 -8.33 33.67
N VAL A 76 -22.59 -7.40 33.22
CA VAL A 76 -21.71 -6.61 34.05
C VAL A 76 -22.19 -5.15 34.07
N ASN A 77 -22.35 -4.59 35.26
CA ASN A 77 -22.73 -3.21 35.42
C ASN A 77 -21.44 -2.34 35.44
N THR A 78 -21.22 -1.56 34.37
CA THR A 78 -20.04 -0.70 34.26
C THR A 78 -20.16 0.56 35.12
N PHE A 79 -21.36 1.14 35.18
CA PHE A 79 -21.61 2.44 35.81
C PHE A 79 -22.37 2.35 37.09
N ARG A 80 -22.09 3.34 37.96
CA ARG A 80 -22.88 3.61 39.17
C ARG A 80 -23.49 5.00 39.05
N ASP A 81 -24.74 5.15 39.53
CA ASP A 81 -25.41 6.43 39.68
C ASP A 81 -24.71 7.24 40.80
N ALA A 82 -24.29 8.46 40.48
CA ALA A 82 -23.51 9.29 41.41
C ALA A 82 -24.28 9.75 42.62
N GLY A 83 -25.63 9.86 42.54
CA GLY A 83 -26.48 10.29 43.66
C GLY A 83 -26.79 9.17 44.65
N THR A 84 -26.89 7.93 44.15
CA THR A 84 -27.32 6.78 44.97
C THR A 84 -26.20 5.77 45.23
N GLY A 85 -25.09 5.84 44.51
CA GLY A 85 -24.01 4.84 44.55
C GLY A 85 -24.38 3.46 44.00
N LYS A 86 -25.62 3.28 43.53
CA LYS A 86 -26.10 1.97 43.03
C LYS A 86 -25.63 1.71 41.63
N GLU A 87 -25.34 0.47 41.34
CA GLU A 87 -25.00 -0.01 39.99
C GLU A 87 -26.19 0.16 39.05
N VAL A 88 -25.88 0.53 37.81
CA VAL A 88 -26.86 0.70 36.74
C VAL A 88 -26.57 -0.30 35.65
N SER A 89 -27.58 -1.04 35.23
CA SER A 89 -27.48 -2.02 34.18
C SER A 89 -27.00 -1.39 32.88
N SER A 90 -25.96 -1.95 32.25
CA SER A 90 -25.43 -1.51 30.95
C SER A 90 -26.52 -1.49 29.87
N GLY A 91 -27.50 -2.42 29.92
CA GLY A 91 -28.62 -2.44 28.99
C GLY A 91 -29.54 -1.20 29.11
N LYS A 92 -29.71 -0.63 30.33
CA LYS A 92 -30.48 0.62 30.51
C LYS A 92 -29.78 1.85 30.00
N LEU A 93 -28.46 1.81 29.91
CA LEU A 93 -27.62 2.89 29.40
C LEU A 93 -27.27 2.73 27.93
N ARG A 94 -27.69 1.63 27.30
CA ARG A 94 -27.41 1.36 25.88
C ARG A 94 -27.82 2.54 25.00
N HIS A 95 -26.92 2.93 24.09
CA HIS A 95 -27.02 4.04 23.16
C HIS A 95 -27.10 5.43 23.80
N LYS A 96 -26.96 5.55 25.13
CA LYS A 96 -26.85 6.85 25.78
C LYS A 96 -25.46 7.43 25.64
N ILE A 97 -25.40 8.77 25.54
CA ILE A 97 -24.13 9.50 25.42
C ILE A 97 -23.67 9.92 26.81
N MET A 98 -22.46 9.49 27.15
CA MET A 98 -21.75 9.84 28.37
C MET A 98 -20.69 10.89 28.05
N VAL A 99 -20.84 12.08 28.64
CA VAL A 99 -19.85 13.16 28.55
C VAL A 99 -18.91 13.02 29.74
N TYR A 100 -17.64 12.85 29.45
CA TYR A 100 -16.60 12.80 30.48
C TYR A 100 -16.41 14.17 31.10
N ASN A 101 -16.38 14.25 32.44
CA ASN A 101 -16.17 15.49 33.17
C ASN A 101 -14.75 15.53 33.75
N ASN A 102 -14.42 14.60 34.63
CA ASN A 102 -13.13 14.54 35.30
C ASN A 102 -12.93 13.14 35.92
N HIS A 103 -11.78 12.94 36.58
CA HIS A 103 -11.60 11.88 37.53
C HIS A 103 -11.57 12.42 38.97
N SER A 104 -11.85 11.54 39.91
CA SER A 104 -11.82 11.84 41.35
C SER A 104 -11.45 10.60 42.15
N VAL A 105 -11.14 10.76 43.41
CA VAL A 105 -10.93 9.61 44.32
C VAL A 105 -12.19 9.45 45.17
N GLY A 106 -12.72 8.23 45.22
CA GLY A 106 -13.88 7.92 46.07
C GLY A 106 -13.50 7.78 47.56
N GLU A 107 -14.50 7.71 48.41
CA GLU A 107 -14.28 7.51 49.86
C GLU A 107 -13.53 6.22 50.20
N ASN A 108 -13.61 5.23 49.35
CA ASN A 108 -12.90 3.95 49.47
C ASN A 108 -11.47 4.02 48.94
N GLY A 109 -10.95 5.20 48.56
CA GLY A 109 -9.62 5.41 48.00
C GLY A 109 -9.45 4.99 46.54
N ARG A 110 -10.51 4.52 45.86
CA ARG A 110 -10.46 4.12 44.45
C ARG A 110 -10.71 5.30 43.52
N ALA A 111 -9.99 5.32 42.42
CA ALA A 111 -10.21 6.34 41.39
C ALA A 111 -11.56 6.11 40.68
N ARG A 112 -12.23 7.20 40.35
CA ARG A 112 -13.51 7.24 39.66
C ARG A 112 -13.43 8.14 38.44
N MET A 113 -13.93 7.66 37.32
CA MET A 113 -14.15 8.42 36.11
C MET A 113 -15.60 8.94 36.15
N ASN A 114 -15.79 10.26 36.11
CA ASN A 114 -17.10 10.89 36.27
C ASN A 114 -17.67 11.33 34.93
N PHE A 115 -18.95 11.05 34.73
CA PHE A 115 -19.66 11.36 33.49
C PHE A 115 -21.01 12.00 33.76
N THR A 116 -21.47 12.84 32.82
CA THR A 116 -22.84 13.28 32.71
C THR A 116 -23.50 12.68 31.50
N CYS A 117 -24.65 12.07 31.65
CA CYS A 117 -25.44 11.53 30.54
C CYS A 117 -26.20 12.65 29.84
N GLU A 118 -26.09 12.77 28.52
CA GLU A 118 -26.76 13.86 27.75
C GLU A 118 -28.29 13.72 27.77
N GLU A 119 -28.81 12.48 27.68
CA GLU A 119 -30.26 12.26 27.54
C GLU A 119 -31.07 12.48 28.82
N ASP A 120 -30.50 12.21 29.99
CA ASP A 120 -31.23 12.32 31.26
C ASP A 120 -30.58 13.32 32.26
N ASN A 121 -29.46 13.92 31.86
CA ASN A 121 -28.68 14.90 32.64
C ASN A 121 -28.24 14.36 34.02
N LYS A 122 -28.22 13.02 34.19
CA LYS A 122 -27.77 12.39 35.42
C LYS A 122 -26.27 12.17 35.40
N ARG A 123 -25.69 12.15 36.59
CA ARG A 123 -24.27 11.87 36.78
C ARG A 123 -24.07 10.39 37.09
N TYR A 124 -23.09 9.84 36.42
CA TYR A 124 -22.64 8.44 36.56
C TYR A 124 -21.14 8.42 36.80
N TYR A 125 -20.63 7.36 37.39
CA TYR A 125 -19.22 7.13 37.49
C TYR A 125 -18.86 5.68 37.20
N PHE A 126 -17.66 5.49 36.66
CA PHE A 126 -16.98 4.20 36.58
C PHE A 126 -15.89 4.19 37.63
N GLU A 127 -15.91 3.21 38.53
CA GLU A 127 -14.88 3.03 39.56
C GLU A 127 -13.84 2.04 39.05
N LEU A 128 -12.57 2.46 39.09
CA LEU A 128 -11.47 1.61 38.66
C LEU A 128 -11.35 0.37 39.58
N PRO A 129 -11.24 -0.82 39.00
CA PRO A 129 -11.29 -2.05 39.79
C PRO A 129 -10.13 -2.21 40.77
N ASN A 130 -8.93 -1.81 40.38
CA ASN A 130 -7.71 -1.87 41.21
C ASN A 130 -6.66 -0.86 40.73
N GLY A 131 -5.78 -0.43 41.62
CA GLY A 131 -4.64 0.44 41.35
C GLY A 131 -4.98 1.93 41.39
N GLU A 132 -3.97 2.74 41.16
CA GLU A 132 -4.08 4.17 41.03
C GLU A 132 -4.51 4.56 39.61
N PHE A 133 -4.97 5.80 39.46
CA PHE A 133 -5.45 6.28 38.15
C PHE A 133 -4.36 6.22 37.07
N GLU A 134 -3.14 6.63 37.45
CA GLU A 134 -1.97 6.65 36.57
C GLU A 134 -1.60 5.23 36.09
N ASP A 135 -1.62 4.25 36.98
CA ASP A 135 -1.34 2.84 36.62
C ASP A 135 -2.36 2.32 35.61
N TYR A 136 -3.63 2.71 35.77
CA TYR A 136 -4.69 2.31 34.85
C TYR A 136 -4.52 2.96 33.49
N CYS A 137 -4.08 4.22 33.42
CA CYS A 137 -3.75 4.94 32.20
C CYS A 137 -2.65 4.23 31.42
N PHE A 138 -1.54 3.87 32.09
CA PHE A 138 -0.39 3.18 31.46
C PHE A 138 -0.74 1.78 31.00
N SER A 139 -1.73 1.12 31.62
CA SER A 139 -2.15 -0.22 31.20
C SER A 139 -2.94 -0.26 29.90
N LYS A 140 -3.17 0.90 29.26
CA LYS A 140 -3.97 1.08 28.03
C LYS A 140 -5.38 0.49 28.10
N LYS A 141 -5.92 0.34 29.30
CA LYS A 141 -7.29 -0.10 29.51
C LYS A 141 -8.24 1.09 29.38
N GLY A 142 -9.31 0.93 28.63
CA GLY A 142 -10.37 1.91 28.54
C GLY A 142 -11.49 1.67 29.57
N VAL A 143 -12.50 2.52 29.57
CA VAL A 143 -13.75 2.29 30.30
C VAL A 143 -14.59 1.29 29.52
N PRO A 144 -14.99 0.16 30.12
CA PRO A 144 -15.82 -0.84 29.44
C PRO A 144 -17.11 -0.22 28.90
N THR A 145 -17.67 -0.84 27.85
CA THR A 145 -18.93 -0.44 27.19
C THR A 145 -18.94 0.90 26.47
N LEU A 146 -17.89 1.70 26.53
CA LEU A 146 -17.83 3.04 25.91
C LEU A 146 -17.15 3.01 24.54
N ALA A 147 -17.85 3.52 23.51
CA ALA A 147 -17.29 3.83 22.19
C ALA A 147 -17.01 5.33 22.10
N TYR A 148 -15.81 5.73 21.67
CA TYR A 148 -15.41 7.12 21.55
C TYR A 148 -16.08 7.79 20.34
N LEU A 149 -16.91 8.82 20.57
CA LEU A 149 -17.65 9.51 19.52
C LEU A 149 -16.80 10.53 18.74
N GLY A 150 -15.70 11.02 19.31
CA GLY A 150 -14.83 11.96 18.60
C GLY A 150 -14.29 11.38 17.29
N ASP A 151 -13.92 10.10 17.25
CA ASP A 151 -13.51 9.44 16.02
C ASP A 151 -14.67 9.32 15.02
N VAL A 152 -15.90 9.07 15.51
CA VAL A 152 -17.10 8.98 14.66
C VAL A 152 -17.41 10.33 14.03
N ASP A 153 -17.33 11.42 14.82
CA ASP A 153 -17.62 12.78 14.35
C ASP A 153 -16.60 13.23 13.29
N ILE A 154 -15.31 13.01 13.54
CA ILE A 154 -14.24 13.30 12.57
C ILE A 154 -14.40 12.45 11.30
N ALA A 155 -14.65 11.14 11.46
CA ALA A 155 -14.87 10.25 10.31
C ALA A 155 -16.08 10.68 9.48
N ARG A 156 -17.16 11.11 10.14
CA ARG A 156 -18.34 11.63 9.46
C ARG A 156 -18.04 12.91 8.70
N GLU A 157 -17.34 13.86 9.32
CA GLU A 157 -16.94 15.12 8.67
C GLU A 157 -16.06 14.88 7.45
N LYS A 158 -15.06 13.99 7.58
CA LYS A 158 -14.04 13.80 6.55
C LYS A 158 -14.39 12.78 5.47
N LEU A 159 -15.21 11.78 5.79
CA LEU A 159 -15.45 10.65 4.88
C LEU A 159 -16.83 10.65 4.21
N MET A 160 -17.85 11.31 4.75
CA MET A 160 -19.18 11.32 4.15
C MET A 160 -19.14 11.75 2.69
N GLY A 161 -19.68 10.91 1.82
CA GLY A 161 -19.72 11.16 0.37
C GLY A 161 -18.39 10.96 -0.36
N GLN A 162 -17.30 10.66 0.35
CA GLN A 162 -16.01 10.36 -0.26
C GLN A 162 -16.00 8.94 -0.86
N SER A 163 -15.11 8.73 -1.82
CA SER A 163 -14.83 7.40 -2.34
C SER A 163 -13.68 6.76 -1.56
N LEU A 164 -13.83 5.48 -1.25
CA LEU A 164 -12.81 4.65 -0.60
C LEU A 164 -12.49 3.44 -1.48
N ILE A 165 -11.37 2.80 -1.21
CA ILE A 165 -10.97 1.50 -1.79
C ILE A 165 -11.10 0.41 -0.73
N THR A 166 -11.74 -0.71 -1.06
CA THR A 166 -11.86 -1.87 -0.17
C THR A 166 -10.52 -2.59 -0.02
N ARG A 167 -10.15 -2.95 1.22
CA ARG A 167 -8.91 -3.68 1.52
C ARG A 167 -9.15 -5.07 2.13
N ALA A 168 -10.26 -5.25 2.83
CA ALA A 168 -10.72 -6.55 3.31
C ALA A 168 -11.50 -7.32 2.22
N THR A 169 -11.75 -8.61 2.48
CA THR A 169 -12.65 -9.46 1.68
C THR A 169 -13.97 -9.72 2.38
N ASP A 170 -14.02 -9.47 3.68
CA ASP A 170 -15.17 -9.74 4.52
C ASP A 170 -15.70 -8.41 5.06
N TYR A 171 -16.95 -8.13 4.74
CA TYR A 171 -17.72 -6.99 5.22
C TYR A 171 -19.03 -7.48 5.80
N CYS A 172 -19.81 -6.58 6.36
CA CYS A 172 -21.06 -6.90 7.02
C CYS A 172 -22.24 -6.18 6.37
N VAL A 173 -23.43 -6.76 6.49
CA VAL A 173 -24.72 -6.16 6.08
C VAL A 173 -25.68 -6.35 7.25
N ASP A 174 -26.35 -5.30 7.69
CA ASP A 174 -27.35 -5.41 8.75
C ASP A 174 -28.54 -6.26 8.25
N THR A 175 -28.94 -7.24 9.05
CA THR A 175 -30.05 -8.15 8.73
C THR A 175 -31.37 -7.69 9.33
N ASP A 176 -31.32 -6.91 10.42
CA ASP A 176 -32.47 -6.40 11.11
C ASP A 176 -32.26 -4.94 11.52
N TYR A 177 -33.32 -4.13 11.38
CA TYR A 177 -33.30 -2.71 11.74
C TYR A 177 -33.35 -2.48 13.26
N ASP A 178 -34.00 -3.37 13.96
CA ASP A 178 -34.26 -3.22 15.40
C ASP A 178 -33.20 -3.87 16.27
N THR A 179 -32.37 -4.73 15.68
CA THR A 179 -31.28 -5.43 16.37
C THR A 179 -29.93 -5.09 15.76
N ASP A 180 -28.83 -5.44 16.46
CA ASP A 180 -27.46 -5.30 15.93
C ASP A 180 -27.01 -6.58 15.19
N ALA A 181 -27.97 -7.34 14.66
CA ALA A 181 -27.69 -8.54 13.89
C ALA A 181 -27.18 -8.16 12.48
N TYR A 182 -26.16 -8.87 12.03
CA TYR A 182 -25.58 -8.70 10.71
C TYR A 182 -25.12 -10.04 10.12
N ASP A 183 -25.06 -10.08 8.80
CA ASP A 183 -24.47 -11.17 8.03
C ASP A 183 -23.16 -10.72 7.39
N ASN A 184 -22.24 -11.68 7.23
CA ASN A 184 -21.00 -11.44 6.52
C ASN A 184 -21.22 -11.54 5.00
N VAL A 185 -20.68 -10.58 4.25
CA VAL A 185 -20.68 -10.55 2.79
C VAL A 185 -19.26 -10.53 2.24
N LYS A 186 -19.03 -11.27 1.16
CA LYS A 186 -17.75 -11.25 0.44
C LYS A 186 -17.72 -10.11 -0.55
N VAL A 187 -16.68 -9.31 -0.48
CA VAL A 187 -16.44 -8.15 -1.34
C VAL A 187 -15.07 -8.29 -1.98
N GLU A 188 -14.94 -7.86 -3.22
CA GLU A 188 -13.64 -7.84 -3.91
C GLU A 188 -12.71 -6.78 -3.29
N LYS A 189 -11.43 -7.13 -3.16
CA LYS A 189 -10.41 -6.15 -2.77
C LYS A 189 -10.18 -5.15 -3.90
N ASN A 190 -9.77 -3.94 -3.52
CA ASN A 190 -9.47 -2.84 -4.43
C ASN A 190 -10.66 -2.32 -5.24
N MET A 191 -11.88 -2.56 -4.76
CA MET A 191 -13.09 -2.00 -5.36
C MET A 191 -13.31 -0.57 -4.84
N GLU A 192 -13.61 0.35 -5.76
CA GLU A 192 -14.03 1.71 -5.40
C GLU A 192 -15.48 1.70 -4.89
N VAL A 193 -15.67 2.25 -3.70
CA VAL A 193 -16.97 2.36 -3.02
C VAL A 193 -17.16 3.77 -2.49
N LYS A 194 -18.43 4.20 -2.33
CA LYS A 194 -18.77 5.51 -1.82
C LYS A 194 -19.28 5.42 -0.38
N VAL A 195 -18.78 6.25 0.52
CA VAL A 195 -19.29 6.35 1.89
C VAL A 195 -20.68 6.97 1.86
N VAL A 196 -21.68 6.26 2.35
CA VAL A 196 -23.08 6.67 2.40
C VAL A 196 -23.56 6.98 3.80
N ALA A 197 -22.96 6.39 4.83
CA ALA A 197 -23.22 6.73 6.23
C ALA A 197 -21.98 6.44 7.10
N VAL A 198 -21.85 7.21 8.19
CA VAL A 198 -20.88 6.97 9.25
C VAL A 198 -21.60 7.07 10.57
N GLY A 199 -21.46 6.06 11.43
CA GLY A 199 -22.08 5.99 12.73
C GLY A 199 -21.20 5.31 13.76
N VAL A 200 -21.78 5.01 14.93
CA VAL A 200 -21.09 4.26 15.98
C VAL A 200 -21.11 2.77 15.65
N GLY A 201 -19.97 2.12 15.84
CA GLY A 201 -19.79 0.69 15.72
C GLY A 201 -19.84 -0.01 17.07
N THR A 202 -18.79 -0.79 17.39
CA THR A 202 -18.65 -1.47 18.68
C THR A 202 -17.70 -0.71 19.61
N ARG A 203 -17.56 -1.14 20.85
CA ARG A 203 -16.59 -0.57 21.79
C ARG A 203 -15.15 -0.65 21.24
N SER A 204 -14.78 -1.83 20.72
CA SER A 204 -13.43 -2.08 20.20
C SER A 204 -13.18 -1.44 18.83
N PHE A 205 -14.24 -1.30 18.02
CA PHE A 205 -14.23 -0.73 16.69
C PHE A 205 -15.28 0.38 16.60
N PRO A 206 -14.97 1.57 17.14
CA PRO A 206 -16.00 2.59 17.43
C PRO A 206 -16.60 3.28 16.21
N VAL A 207 -16.03 3.12 15.03
CA VAL A 207 -16.52 3.80 13.83
C VAL A 207 -17.11 2.79 12.85
N LYS A 208 -18.42 2.85 12.64
CA LYS A 208 -19.13 2.09 11.60
C LYS A 208 -19.15 2.88 10.31
N ILE A 209 -18.54 2.36 9.26
CA ILE A 209 -18.51 2.99 7.95
C ILE A 209 -19.35 2.17 6.99
N ILE A 210 -20.47 2.74 6.54
CA ILE A 210 -21.35 2.15 5.53
C ILE A 210 -20.95 2.71 4.17
N VAL A 211 -20.68 1.83 3.23
CA VAL A 211 -20.32 2.16 1.86
C VAL A 211 -21.28 1.52 0.86
N ALA A 212 -21.41 2.12 -0.32
CA ALA A 212 -22.16 1.59 -1.43
C ALA A 212 -21.25 1.33 -2.62
N ASP A 213 -21.42 0.19 -3.29
CA ASP A 213 -20.77 -0.10 -4.56
C ASP A 213 -21.45 0.67 -5.74
N LYS A 214 -20.90 0.54 -6.96
CA LYS A 214 -21.45 1.18 -8.17
C LYS A 214 -22.85 0.69 -8.53
N ARG A 215 -23.31 -0.44 -7.97
CA ARG A 215 -24.67 -1.00 -8.18
C ARG A 215 -25.65 -0.54 -7.09
N GLY A 216 -25.16 0.19 -6.06
CA GLY A 216 -25.95 0.64 -4.92
C GLY A 216 -26.13 -0.40 -3.82
N ASN A 217 -25.37 -1.51 -3.84
CA ASN A 217 -25.35 -2.45 -2.71
C ASN A 217 -24.58 -1.84 -1.55
N GLU A 218 -25.21 -1.78 -0.39
CA GLU A 218 -24.60 -1.24 0.83
C GLU A 218 -24.03 -2.36 1.69
N PHE A 219 -22.85 -2.12 2.24
CA PHE A 219 -22.21 -2.97 3.23
C PHE A 219 -21.34 -2.11 4.16
N PHE A 220 -20.94 -2.64 5.29
CA PHE A 220 -20.20 -1.88 6.28
C PHE A 220 -19.02 -2.64 6.88
N GLN A 221 -18.16 -1.89 7.55
CA GLN A 221 -17.17 -2.41 8.47
C GLN A 221 -17.11 -1.49 9.68
N ASP A 222 -17.05 -2.11 10.88
CA ASP A 222 -16.69 -1.42 12.11
C ASP A 222 -15.17 -1.35 12.20
N VAL A 223 -14.62 -0.16 12.39
CA VAL A 223 -13.17 0.09 12.39
C VAL A 223 -12.72 0.87 13.62
N ALA A 224 -11.51 0.57 14.08
CA ALA A 224 -10.78 1.41 15.02
C ALA A 224 -9.85 2.34 14.25
N ILE A 225 -9.88 3.63 14.55
CA ILE A 225 -9.07 4.64 13.84
C ILE A 225 -8.01 5.23 14.77
N SER A 226 -8.38 5.82 15.92
CA SER A 226 -7.43 6.44 16.84
C SER A 226 -7.00 5.54 17.99
N LYS A 227 -7.63 4.38 18.17
CA LYS A 227 -7.41 3.49 19.31
C LYS A 227 -7.92 4.05 20.67
N THR A 228 -8.46 5.26 20.71
CA THR A 228 -9.02 5.88 21.92
C THR A 228 -10.12 5.00 22.50
N ASN A 229 -9.96 4.56 23.73
CA ASN A 229 -10.87 3.65 24.45
C ASN A 229 -11.21 2.33 23.72
N SER A 230 -10.49 1.94 22.69
CA SER A 230 -10.79 0.72 21.91
C SER A 230 -10.50 -0.56 22.69
N GLY A 231 -9.57 -0.50 23.66
CA GLY A 231 -9.10 -1.66 24.40
C GLY A 231 -8.24 -2.64 23.57
N MET A 232 -7.89 -2.27 22.34
CA MET A 232 -7.03 -3.07 21.48
C MET A 232 -5.57 -2.99 21.94
N ARG A 233 -4.84 -4.09 21.80
CA ARG A 233 -3.39 -4.14 22.00
C ARG A 233 -2.69 -3.53 20.80
N ASP A 234 -1.39 -3.18 20.95
CA ASP A 234 -0.62 -2.55 19.88
C ASP A 234 -0.47 -3.45 18.65
N ASP A 235 -0.31 -4.76 18.89
CA ASP A 235 -0.22 -5.78 17.84
C ASP A 235 -1.56 -6.07 17.13
N GLU A 236 -2.67 -5.79 17.79
CA GLU A 236 -4.01 -5.87 17.19
C GLU A 236 -4.36 -4.61 16.39
N PHE A 237 -3.78 -3.48 16.75
CA PHE A 237 -3.98 -2.18 16.12
C PHE A 237 -2.89 -1.87 15.09
N ASP A 238 -2.45 -2.83 14.32
CA ASP A 238 -1.61 -2.55 13.17
C ASP A 238 -2.49 -1.97 12.04
N LEU A 239 -2.30 -0.68 11.75
CA LEU A 239 -3.06 0.07 10.73
C LEU A 239 -3.00 -0.58 9.35
N ASP A 240 -1.95 -1.34 9.07
CA ASP A 240 -1.73 -1.95 7.76
C ASP A 240 -2.34 -3.35 7.64
N ASN A 241 -2.38 -4.10 8.73
CA ASN A 241 -2.68 -5.54 8.70
C ASN A 241 -3.89 -5.95 9.53
N ALA A 242 -4.32 -5.16 10.50
CA ALA A 242 -5.45 -5.51 11.35
C ALA A 242 -6.78 -5.44 10.59
N LYS A 243 -7.53 -6.53 10.61
CA LYS A 243 -8.82 -6.69 9.88
C LYS A 243 -9.81 -5.55 10.16
N HIS A 244 -9.84 -5.00 11.35
CA HIS A 244 -10.75 -3.96 11.79
C HIS A 244 -10.09 -2.60 12.03
N ALA A 245 -8.80 -2.45 11.70
CA ALA A 245 -8.20 -1.14 11.56
C ALA A 245 -8.68 -0.47 10.28
N PHE A 246 -8.67 0.86 10.25
CA PHE A 246 -9.15 1.60 9.08
C PHE A 246 -8.49 1.14 7.78
N TYR A 247 -7.16 1.08 7.73
CA TYR A 247 -6.42 0.63 6.53
C TYR A 247 -6.46 -0.88 6.28
N GLY A 248 -6.82 -1.67 7.28
CA GLY A 248 -7.15 -3.09 7.06
C GLY A 248 -8.46 -3.29 6.31
N SER A 249 -9.36 -2.31 6.37
CA SER A 249 -10.71 -2.36 5.77
C SER A 249 -10.84 -1.45 4.55
N PHE A 250 -10.32 -0.22 4.63
CA PHE A 250 -10.48 0.81 3.61
C PHE A 250 -9.19 1.59 3.37
N ASP A 251 -9.11 2.22 2.21
CA ASP A 251 -8.09 3.21 1.90
C ASP A 251 -8.74 4.45 1.29
N VAL A 252 -8.24 5.64 1.64
CA VAL A 252 -8.78 6.90 1.10
C VAL A 252 -8.26 7.09 -0.32
N ILE A 253 -9.15 7.49 -1.23
CA ILE A 253 -8.73 7.83 -2.59
C ILE A 253 -8.03 9.19 -2.55
N THR A 254 -6.71 9.13 -2.50
CA THR A 254 -5.82 10.27 -2.75
C THR A 254 -5.52 10.37 -4.24
N ALA A 255 -4.85 11.44 -4.69
CA ALA A 255 -4.32 11.52 -6.05
C ALA A 255 -3.47 10.28 -6.40
N ARG A 256 -2.73 9.72 -5.43
CA ARG A 256 -1.96 8.48 -5.55
C ARG A 256 -2.82 7.23 -5.71
N THR A 257 -3.97 7.17 -5.04
CA THR A 257 -4.91 6.03 -5.14
C THR A 257 -5.72 6.07 -6.44
N LYS A 258 -6.02 7.27 -6.98
CA LYS A 258 -6.56 7.41 -8.35
C LYS A 258 -5.63 6.81 -9.39
N VAL A 259 -4.34 6.97 -9.23
CA VAL A 259 -3.32 6.33 -10.06
C VAL A 259 -3.44 4.80 -9.98
N SER A 260 -3.85 4.20 -8.85
CA SER A 260 -4.02 2.73 -8.74
C SER A 260 -5.26 2.20 -9.48
N THR A 261 -6.32 2.98 -9.64
CA THR A 261 -7.45 2.63 -10.52
C THR A 261 -7.08 2.76 -12.00
N ASP A 262 -6.15 3.67 -12.33
CA ASP A 262 -5.61 3.79 -13.68
C ASP A 262 -4.74 2.60 -14.08
N TYR A 263 -4.18 1.86 -13.11
CA TYR A 263 -3.43 0.62 -13.38
C TYR A 263 -4.31 -0.55 -13.83
N ALA A 264 -5.60 -0.52 -13.58
CA ALA A 264 -6.53 -1.54 -14.06
C ALA A 264 -6.47 -1.68 -15.60
N GLN A 265 -6.15 -0.61 -16.31
CA GLN A 265 -5.94 -0.62 -17.75
C GLN A 265 -4.73 -1.46 -18.21
N TYR A 266 -3.77 -1.73 -17.31
CA TYR A 266 -2.58 -2.52 -17.61
C TYR A 266 -2.73 -4.01 -17.28
N MET A 267 -3.74 -4.38 -16.49
CA MET A 267 -3.97 -5.77 -16.10
C MET A 267 -4.25 -6.66 -17.30
N GLY A 268 -3.61 -7.82 -17.34
CA GLY A 268 -3.73 -8.79 -18.43
C GLY A 268 -2.96 -8.40 -19.72
N LYS A 269 -2.39 -7.19 -19.79
CA LYS A 269 -1.59 -6.80 -20.97
C LYS A 269 -0.26 -7.53 -20.99
N THR A 270 0.19 -7.79 -22.20
CA THR A 270 1.53 -8.31 -22.45
C THR A 270 2.53 -7.17 -22.59
N ILE A 271 3.65 -7.34 -21.92
CA ILE A 271 4.81 -6.43 -21.97
C ILE A 271 6.08 -7.22 -22.21
N TYR A 272 7.13 -6.54 -22.61
CA TYR A 272 8.47 -7.14 -22.74
C TYR A 272 9.53 -6.27 -22.05
N SER A 273 10.55 -6.90 -21.47
CA SER A 273 11.71 -6.20 -20.90
C SER A 273 12.57 -5.56 -21.99
N LYS A 274 12.79 -4.26 -21.93
CA LYS A 274 13.66 -3.53 -22.87
C LYS A 274 15.14 -3.85 -22.64
N TYR A 275 15.50 -4.10 -21.38
CA TYR A 275 16.86 -4.43 -20.95
C TYR A 275 16.87 -5.67 -20.07
N ALA A 276 18.06 -6.24 -19.84
CA ALA A 276 18.21 -7.30 -18.85
C ALA A 276 17.95 -6.73 -17.44
N THR A 277 16.84 -7.13 -16.83
CA THR A 277 16.27 -6.53 -15.62
C THR A 277 16.33 -7.50 -14.45
N SER A 278 16.73 -7.02 -13.27
CA SER A 278 16.68 -7.80 -12.03
C SER A 278 15.26 -7.86 -11.49
N MET A 279 14.74 -9.05 -11.27
CA MET A 279 13.39 -9.30 -10.75
C MET A 279 13.43 -10.36 -9.66
N THR A 280 12.46 -10.37 -8.77
CA THR A 280 12.33 -11.37 -7.71
C THR A 280 11.40 -12.49 -8.19
N THR A 281 11.85 -13.75 -8.14
CA THR A 281 10.97 -14.90 -8.43
C THR A 281 9.94 -15.06 -7.33
N LYS A 282 8.67 -15.32 -7.70
CA LYS A 282 7.62 -15.75 -6.76
C LYS A 282 7.37 -17.24 -7.00
N GLY A 283 7.86 -18.09 -6.10
CA GLY A 283 7.59 -19.52 -6.08
C GLY A 283 6.92 -19.92 -4.78
N GLY A 284 6.12 -20.99 -4.78
CA GLY A 284 5.42 -21.51 -3.59
C GLY A 284 6.36 -22.10 -2.54
N GLY A 285 7.18 -21.29 -1.88
CA GLY A 285 8.13 -21.68 -0.86
C GLY A 285 9.05 -20.52 -0.46
N LYS A 286 9.97 -20.73 0.47
CA LYS A 286 10.89 -19.73 1.05
C LYS A 286 11.93 -19.12 0.07
N ASP A 287 11.83 -19.38 -1.23
CA ASP A 287 12.85 -19.05 -2.23
C ASP A 287 12.47 -17.87 -3.13
N ASN A 288 12.27 -16.69 -2.52
CA ASN A 288 12.25 -15.45 -3.29
C ASN A 288 13.70 -15.08 -3.66
N ARG A 289 14.14 -15.39 -4.86
CA ARG A 289 15.49 -15.07 -5.34
C ARG A 289 15.44 -13.95 -6.35
N VAL A 290 16.38 -13.01 -6.23
CA VAL A 290 16.59 -12.01 -7.28
C VAL A 290 17.35 -12.68 -8.43
N VAL A 291 16.76 -12.66 -9.61
CA VAL A 291 17.34 -13.20 -10.84
C VAL A 291 17.40 -12.12 -11.92
N LYS A 292 18.41 -12.20 -12.77
CA LYS A 292 18.51 -11.31 -13.92
C LYS A 292 17.76 -11.91 -15.09
N VAL A 293 16.63 -11.30 -15.46
CA VAL A 293 15.81 -11.71 -16.58
C VAL A 293 16.37 -11.09 -17.86
N PRO A 294 16.55 -11.86 -18.94
CA PRO A 294 17.08 -11.35 -20.21
C PRO A 294 16.16 -10.27 -20.82
N LYS A 295 16.73 -9.39 -21.64
CA LYS A 295 15.95 -8.46 -22.46
C LYS A 295 15.03 -9.20 -23.43
N LEU A 296 13.93 -8.57 -23.81
CA LEU A 296 12.89 -9.09 -24.69
C LEU A 296 12.20 -10.36 -24.15
N THR A 297 12.28 -10.60 -22.84
CA THR A 297 11.42 -11.58 -22.18
C THR A 297 10.02 -11.00 -22.09
N GLU A 298 9.03 -11.77 -22.54
CA GLU A 298 7.63 -11.37 -22.54
C GLU A 298 6.93 -11.79 -21.26
N PHE A 299 6.10 -10.90 -20.75
CA PHE A 299 5.34 -11.11 -19.52
C PHE A 299 3.89 -10.68 -19.72
N ARG A 300 2.99 -11.38 -19.05
CA ARG A 300 1.64 -10.89 -18.78
C ARG A 300 1.61 -10.21 -17.41
N ILE A 301 0.96 -9.06 -17.31
CA ILE A 301 0.75 -8.39 -16.03
C ILE A 301 -0.44 -9.05 -15.32
N ASP A 302 -0.17 -9.80 -14.25
CA ASP A 302 -1.20 -10.49 -13.48
C ASP A 302 -1.59 -9.76 -12.19
N GLY A 303 -0.78 -8.80 -11.74
CA GLY A 303 -1.06 -8.02 -10.55
C GLY A 303 -0.28 -6.72 -10.51
N MET A 304 -0.89 -5.71 -9.92
CA MET A 304 -0.28 -4.41 -9.66
C MET A 304 -0.71 -3.97 -8.25
N ALA A 305 0.24 -3.90 -7.33
CA ALA A 305 -0.01 -3.52 -5.94
C ALA A 305 0.77 -2.24 -5.60
N PRO A 306 0.10 -1.11 -5.38
CA PRO A 306 0.77 0.11 -4.91
C PRO A 306 1.51 -0.13 -3.59
N ILE A 307 2.74 0.38 -3.50
CA ILE A 307 3.51 0.35 -2.26
C ILE A 307 3.10 1.57 -1.43
N ARG A 308 2.73 1.32 -0.18
CA ARG A 308 2.26 2.36 0.73
C ARG A 308 3.33 3.43 0.94
N ASN A 309 2.90 4.69 0.98
CA ASN A 309 3.77 5.87 1.14
C ASN A 309 4.92 5.97 0.11
N SER A 310 4.70 5.43 -1.10
CA SER A 310 5.69 5.41 -2.17
C SER A 310 5.00 5.58 -3.52
N ASP A 311 5.70 6.17 -4.49
CA ASP A 311 5.27 6.25 -5.88
C ASP A 311 5.51 4.93 -6.65
N TYR A 312 5.95 3.90 -5.93
CA TYR A 312 6.23 2.59 -6.50
C TYR A 312 5.02 1.68 -6.47
N VAL A 313 4.98 0.80 -7.45
CA VAL A 313 3.98 -0.25 -7.63
C VAL A 313 4.71 -1.58 -7.80
N THR A 314 4.36 -2.57 -7.00
CA THR A 314 4.84 -3.94 -7.20
C THR A 314 4.05 -4.59 -8.32
N LEU A 315 4.71 -4.89 -9.43
CA LEU A 315 4.17 -5.70 -10.52
C LEU A 315 4.28 -7.19 -10.16
N THR A 316 3.23 -7.95 -10.44
CA THR A 316 3.28 -9.42 -10.53
C THR A 316 3.19 -9.79 -11.99
N LEU A 317 4.24 -10.44 -12.50
CA LEU A 317 4.45 -10.71 -13.92
C LEU A 317 4.60 -12.20 -14.15
N THR A 318 3.81 -12.77 -15.07
CA THR A 318 4.00 -14.15 -15.51
C THR A 318 4.70 -14.17 -16.86
N GLU A 319 5.88 -14.79 -16.91
CA GLU A 319 6.62 -15.02 -18.16
C GLU A 319 5.79 -15.90 -19.08
N THR A 320 5.53 -15.44 -20.30
CA THR A 320 4.62 -16.12 -21.24
C THR A 320 5.19 -17.45 -21.76
N GLU A 321 6.51 -17.57 -21.85
CA GLU A 321 7.20 -18.78 -22.38
C GLU A 321 7.30 -19.89 -21.32
N THR A 322 7.62 -19.56 -20.08
CA THR A 322 7.93 -20.55 -19.03
C THR A 322 6.83 -20.67 -17.96
N GLY A 323 5.91 -19.73 -17.89
CA GLY A 323 4.91 -19.64 -16.83
C GLY A 323 5.47 -19.23 -15.46
N ARG A 324 6.75 -18.86 -15.37
CA ARG A 324 7.36 -18.41 -14.11
C ARG A 324 6.81 -17.06 -13.70
N ILE A 325 6.62 -16.92 -12.39
CA ILE A 325 6.08 -15.69 -11.82
C ILE A 325 7.22 -14.88 -11.20
N TYR A 326 7.21 -13.58 -11.50
CA TYR A 326 8.18 -12.62 -11.01
C TYR A 326 7.47 -11.45 -10.35
N SER A 327 8.19 -10.74 -9.48
CA SER A 327 7.78 -9.41 -9.01
C SER A 327 8.88 -8.39 -9.26
N LYS A 328 8.46 -7.15 -9.57
CA LYS A 328 9.33 -6.01 -9.76
C LYS A 328 8.61 -4.75 -9.28
N ASP A 329 9.30 -3.98 -8.45
CA ASP A 329 8.81 -2.66 -8.06
C ASP A 329 9.20 -1.66 -9.14
N VAL A 330 8.22 -0.87 -9.59
CA VAL A 330 8.38 0.16 -10.63
C VAL A 330 7.66 1.42 -10.22
N THR A 331 8.09 2.55 -10.76
CA THR A 331 7.33 3.80 -10.70
C THR A 331 6.75 4.14 -12.07
N PHE A 332 5.58 4.77 -12.07
CA PHE A 332 4.95 5.33 -13.26
C PHE A 332 5.13 6.84 -13.35
N THR A 333 5.76 7.45 -12.35
CA THR A 333 6.09 8.86 -12.30
C THR A 333 7.50 9.05 -12.86
N ASN A 334 7.63 9.82 -13.93
CA ASN A 334 8.92 10.19 -14.48
C ASN A 334 9.28 11.57 -13.93
N ASP A 335 10.12 11.62 -12.90
CA ASP A 335 10.70 12.88 -12.43
C ASP A 335 11.75 13.35 -13.41
N ASN A 336 11.34 14.25 -14.31
CA ASN A 336 12.20 14.87 -15.32
C ASN A 336 13.38 15.70 -14.74
N VAL A 337 13.51 15.82 -13.42
CA VAL A 337 14.50 16.67 -12.75
C VAL A 337 15.88 16.01 -12.66
N THR A 338 15.95 14.68 -12.63
CA THR A 338 17.21 13.94 -12.51
C THR A 338 17.52 12.98 -13.66
N GLY A 339 16.65 12.88 -14.65
CA GLY A 339 16.93 12.28 -15.95
C GLY A 339 16.90 10.76 -16.05
N GLU A 340 17.06 9.98 -14.98
CA GLU A 340 17.11 8.52 -15.07
C GLU A 340 16.59 7.86 -13.79
N ASN A 341 15.27 7.71 -13.68
CA ASN A 341 14.75 6.75 -12.74
C ASN A 341 14.87 5.36 -13.35
N GLU A 342 15.87 4.58 -12.92
CA GLU A 342 16.13 3.22 -13.42
C GLU A 342 14.92 2.28 -13.26
N ASP A 343 14.02 2.58 -12.32
CA ASP A 343 12.82 1.81 -12.06
C ASP A 343 11.55 2.40 -12.71
N TYR A 344 11.68 3.41 -13.58
CA TYR A 344 10.53 3.92 -14.33
C TYR A 344 10.01 2.83 -15.29
N PHE A 345 8.71 2.54 -15.20
CA PHE A 345 8.07 1.48 -16.00
C PHE A 345 8.37 1.61 -17.50
N GLY A 346 8.26 2.82 -18.05
CA GLY A 346 8.52 3.08 -19.46
C GLY A 346 9.96 2.83 -19.90
N ASN A 347 10.94 2.94 -18.98
CA ASN A 347 12.33 2.60 -19.26
C ASN A 347 12.56 1.09 -19.26
N LEU A 348 11.92 0.36 -18.35
CA LEU A 348 12.12 -1.08 -18.16
C LEU A 348 11.34 -1.93 -19.16
N PHE A 349 10.12 -1.50 -19.51
CA PHE A 349 9.16 -2.31 -20.27
C PHE A 349 8.61 -1.58 -21.49
N GLY A 350 8.33 -2.36 -22.52
CA GLY A 350 7.54 -1.94 -23.68
C GLY A 350 6.25 -2.73 -23.76
N PHE A 351 5.18 -2.12 -24.31
CA PHE A 351 3.92 -2.80 -24.58
C PHE A 351 3.96 -3.53 -25.93
N GLY A 352 3.29 -4.64 -26.00
CA GLY A 352 3.03 -5.38 -27.22
C GLY A 352 3.40 -6.84 -27.13
N GLU A 353 2.68 -7.64 -27.90
CA GLU A 353 3.00 -9.04 -28.14
C GLU A 353 4.01 -9.13 -29.29
N GLY A 354 5.06 -9.93 -29.09
CA GLY A 354 5.72 -10.56 -30.19
C GLY A 354 6.60 -9.72 -31.09
N LYS A 355 7.39 -8.75 -30.57
CA LYS A 355 8.49 -8.16 -31.37
C LYS A 355 9.46 -9.23 -31.91
N MET A 356 9.43 -10.44 -31.33
CA MET A 356 10.21 -11.58 -31.81
C MET A 356 9.38 -12.73 -32.40
N ARG A 357 8.08 -12.50 -32.68
CA ARG A 357 7.20 -13.58 -33.15
C ARG A 357 7.67 -14.24 -34.46
N ASN A 358 8.22 -13.42 -35.34
CA ASN A 358 8.73 -13.90 -36.65
C ASN A 358 10.24 -14.16 -36.66
N THR A 359 10.91 -14.07 -35.53
CA THR A 359 12.36 -14.25 -35.38
C THR A 359 12.67 -15.68 -35.06
N SER A 360 13.72 -16.26 -35.71
CA SER A 360 14.15 -17.62 -35.44
C SER A 360 14.62 -17.79 -33.98
N ALA A 361 14.55 -19.02 -33.45
CA ALA A 361 15.02 -19.31 -32.09
C ALA A 361 16.50 -18.94 -31.89
N ALA A 362 17.33 -19.18 -32.90
CA ALA A 362 18.74 -18.83 -32.89
C ALA A 362 18.95 -17.31 -32.84
N THR A 363 18.21 -16.55 -33.67
CA THR A 363 18.26 -15.10 -33.69
C THR A 363 17.76 -14.51 -32.36
N ARG A 364 16.68 -15.06 -31.76
CA ARG A 364 16.21 -14.66 -30.42
C ARG A 364 17.29 -14.81 -29.35
N THR A 365 18.03 -15.90 -29.37
CA THR A 365 19.15 -16.12 -28.47
C THR A 365 20.25 -15.06 -28.67
N MET A 366 20.61 -14.76 -29.90
CA MET A 366 21.59 -13.71 -30.21
C MET A 366 21.14 -12.36 -29.75
N ILE A 367 19.87 -11.99 -29.98
CA ILE A 367 19.30 -10.72 -29.50
C ILE A 367 19.35 -10.63 -27.96
N ARG A 368 18.95 -11.69 -27.25
CA ARG A 368 19.00 -11.76 -25.78
C ARG A 368 20.42 -11.59 -25.24
N GLU A 369 21.39 -12.14 -25.93
CA GLU A 369 22.82 -12.06 -25.57
C GLU A 369 23.51 -10.78 -26.05
N GLY A 370 22.82 -9.92 -26.79
CA GLY A 370 23.41 -8.69 -27.34
C GLY A 370 24.41 -8.96 -28.45
N ARG A 371 24.24 -10.06 -29.19
CA ARG A 371 25.10 -10.46 -30.30
C ARG A 371 24.42 -10.20 -31.64
N VAL A 372 25.22 -9.92 -32.65
CA VAL A 372 24.79 -9.76 -34.03
C VAL A 372 25.20 -10.96 -34.85
N GLY A 373 24.34 -11.38 -35.76
CA GLY A 373 24.58 -12.48 -36.67
C GLY A 373 24.26 -12.13 -38.13
N VAL A 374 24.90 -12.80 -39.07
CA VAL A 374 24.61 -12.66 -40.50
C VAL A 374 23.16 -13.09 -40.77
N GLY A 375 22.47 -12.34 -41.63
CA GLY A 375 21.06 -12.55 -41.96
C GLY A 375 20.06 -11.86 -41.08
N MET A 376 20.47 -11.27 -39.94
CA MET A 376 19.62 -10.44 -39.11
C MET A 376 19.15 -9.20 -39.88
N THR A 377 17.91 -8.77 -39.61
CA THR A 377 17.36 -7.51 -40.12
C THR A 377 17.87 -6.32 -39.31
N GLU A 378 17.70 -5.10 -39.83
CA GLU A 378 18.00 -3.88 -39.09
C GLU A 378 17.31 -3.85 -37.74
N GLU A 379 16.02 -4.16 -37.70
CA GLU A 379 15.22 -4.19 -36.47
C GLU A 379 15.77 -5.21 -35.47
N GLU A 380 16.17 -6.41 -35.93
CA GLU A 380 16.77 -7.44 -35.08
C GLU A 380 18.14 -7.01 -34.53
N VAL A 381 18.94 -6.29 -35.34
CA VAL A 381 20.22 -5.70 -34.89
C VAL A 381 19.99 -4.61 -33.87
N GLU A 382 19.03 -3.70 -34.11
CA GLU A 382 18.68 -2.65 -33.18
C GLU A 382 18.15 -3.22 -31.85
N MET A 383 17.32 -4.26 -31.92
CA MET A 383 16.91 -5.02 -30.74
C MET A 383 18.09 -5.68 -30.00
N ALA A 384 19.12 -6.11 -30.73
CA ALA A 384 20.29 -6.77 -30.14
C ALA A 384 21.25 -5.79 -29.46
N VAL A 385 21.62 -4.72 -30.14
CA VAL A 385 22.73 -3.83 -29.72
C VAL A 385 22.34 -2.36 -29.58
N GLY A 386 21.08 -2.00 -29.83
CA GLY A 386 20.56 -0.63 -29.75
C GLY A 386 20.75 0.18 -31.04
N GLU A 387 20.46 1.47 -30.98
CA GLU A 387 20.68 2.38 -32.10
C GLU A 387 22.17 2.58 -32.37
N PRO A 388 22.60 2.69 -33.64
CA PRO A 388 23.98 2.95 -33.98
C PRO A 388 24.39 4.39 -33.70
N ASP A 389 25.66 4.61 -33.33
CA ASP A 389 26.23 5.95 -33.20
C ASP A 389 26.33 6.66 -34.56
N ARG A 390 26.49 5.90 -35.63
CA ARG A 390 26.60 6.45 -37.00
C ARG A 390 26.17 5.43 -38.05
N LYS A 391 25.53 5.92 -39.13
CA LYS A 391 25.18 5.17 -40.34
C LYS A 391 25.96 5.75 -41.51
N GLU A 392 26.52 4.90 -42.37
CA GLU A 392 27.31 5.28 -43.53
C GLU A 392 26.90 4.44 -44.74
N ASP A 393 26.76 5.12 -45.90
CA ASP A 393 26.52 4.45 -47.16
C ASP A 393 27.82 3.87 -47.75
N LEU A 394 27.72 2.70 -48.33
CA LEU A 394 28.80 2.00 -49.02
C LEU A 394 28.50 1.89 -50.51
N PRO A 395 29.51 1.67 -51.36
CA PRO A 395 29.31 1.39 -52.77
C PRO A 395 28.36 0.21 -53.00
N ASN A 396 27.68 0.20 -54.15
CA ASN A 396 26.74 -0.85 -54.57
C ASN A 396 25.45 -0.96 -53.77
N GLY A 397 25.02 0.12 -53.09
CA GLY A 397 23.80 0.19 -52.35
C GLY A 397 23.82 -0.60 -51.03
N ARG A 398 24.99 -0.91 -50.54
CA ARG A 398 25.21 -1.41 -49.18
C ARG A 398 25.35 -0.23 -48.23
N TYR A 399 25.27 -0.46 -46.96
CA TYR A 399 25.51 0.55 -45.92
C TYR A 399 26.03 -0.13 -44.67
N GLN A 400 26.61 0.65 -43.77
CA GLN A 400 27.12 0.13 -42.50
C GLN A 400 26.64 0.94 -41.31
N TRP A 401 26.43 0.23 -40.19
CA TRP A 401 26.15 0.80 -38.89
C TRP A 401 27.38 0.70 -38.01
N ILE A 402 27.72 1.76 -37.31
CA ILE A 402 28.91 1.87 -36.49
C ILE A 402 28.52 2.16 -35.05
N TYR A 403 29.01 1.32 -34.17
CA TYR A 403 28.79 1.41 -32.71
C TYR A 403 30.14 1.66 -32.04
N LYS A 404 30.20 2.70 -31.21
CA LYS A 404 31.38 3.04 -30.42
C LYS A 404 31.35 2.28 -29.11
N ARG A 405 32.34 1.49 -28.84
CA ARG A 405 32.54 0.76 -27.59
C ARG A 405 33.77 1.25 -26.85
N THR A 406 33.93 0.86 -25.60
CA THR A 406 35.04 1.34 -24.75
C THR A 406 36.41 1.04 -25.35
N LYS A 407 36.63 -0.17 -25.89
CA LYS A 407 37.94 -0.64 -26.41
C LYS A 407 37.93 -0.99 -27.92
N SER A 408 36.78 -0.92 -28.55
CA SER A 408 36.61 -1.35 -29.94
C SER A 408 35.47 -0.58 -30.61
N TRP A 409 35.35 -0.76 -31.90
CA TRP A 409 34.17 -0.39 -32.66
C TRP A 409 33.42 -1.69 -33.01
N LEU A 410 32.08 -1.64 -33.12
CA LEU A 410 31.33 -2.66 -33.80
C LEU A 410 30.83 -2.05 -35.11
N VAL A 411 31.25 -2.59 -36.22
CA VAL A 411 30.85 -2.19 -37.57
C VAL A 411 30.04 -3.29 -38.17
N ILE A 412 28.78 -3.01 -38.55
CA ILE A 412 27.86 -4.00 -39.12
C ILE A 412 27.52 -3.56 -40.53
N GLU A 413 27.77 -4.39 -41.52
CA GLU A 413 27.48 -4.15 -42.92
C GLU A 413 26.16 -4.80 -43.32
N PHE A 414 25.30 -4.00 -43.97
CA PHE A 414 24.02 -4.43 -44.48
C PHE A 414 23.95 -4.49 -45.97
N SER A 415 23.20 -5.47 -46.49
CA SER A 415 22.81 -5.55 -47.89
C SER A 415 21.80 -4.44 -48.22
N LYS A 416 21.59 -4.18 -49.53
CA LYS A 416 20.54 -3.29 -50.03
C LYS A 416 19.13 -3.67 -49.51
N SER A 417 18.90 -4.90 -49.10
CA SER A 417 17.62 -5.39 -48.56
C SER A 417 17.52 -5.30 -47.04
N GLY A 418 18.45 -4.60 -46.36
CA GLY A 418 18.39 -4.41 -44.90
C GLY A 418 18.78 -5.64 -44.07
N LYS A 419 19.57 -6.58 -44.66
CA LYS A 419 20.05 -7.74 -43.91
C LYS A 419 21.54 -7.68 -43.68
N VAL A 420 21.97 -8.08 -42.49
CA VAL A 420 23.39 -8.18 -42.14
C VAL A 420 24.12 -9.14 -43.08
N VAL A 421 25.16 -8.67 -43.77
CA VAL A 421 26.04 -9.43 -44.62
C VAL A 421 27.40 -9.72 -43.99
N GLY A 422 27.77 -8.91 -42.98
CA GLY A 422 28.98 -9.11 -42.22
C GLY A 422 29.08 -8.10 -41.04
N TYR A 423 29.95 -8.43 -40.11
CA TYR A 423 30.30 -7.51 -39.03
C TYR A 423 31.74 -7.70 -38.60
N LYS A 424 32.33 -6.63 -38.05
CA LYS A 424 33.73 -6.62 -37.56
C LYS A 424 33.86 -5.77 -36.31
N THR A 425 34.81 -6.13 -35.45
CA THR A 425 35.09 -5.42 -34.19
C THR A 425 36.55 -4.91 -34.15
N PRO A 426 36.91 -3.91 -34.97
CA PRO A 426 38.26 -3.35 -34.96
C PRO A 426 38.58 -2.73 -33.60
N ARG A 427 39.83 -2.92 -33.13
CA ARG A 427 40.29 -2.28 -31.88
C ARG A 427 40.34 -0.78 -32.09
N ARG A 428 39.98 -0.04 -31.04
CA ARG A 428 40.05 1.41 -31.03
C ARG A 428 41.46 1.83 -30.69
N ASN A 429 42.19 2.37 -31.69
CA ASN A 429 43.46 3.04 -31.45
C ASN A 429 43.17 4.48 -30.99
N GLU A 430 43.88 4.98 -29.98
CA GLU A 430 43.66 6.32 -29.42
C GLU A 430 43.84 7.47 -30.43
N SER A 431 44.44 7.19 -31.58
CA SER A 431 44.72 8.16 -32.67
C SER A 431 43.72 8.13 -33.83
N SER A 432 42.79 7.20 -33.91
CA SER A 432 41.85 7.11 -35.02
C SER A 432 40.45 7.53 -34.63
N SER A 433 39.97 8.62 -35.13
CA SER A 433 38.62 9.15 -34.94
C SER A 433 37.58 8.47 -35.85
N ASN A 434 37.97 7.61 -36.79
CA ASN A 434 37.07 7.07 -37.80
C ASN A 434 37.50 5.65 -38.28
N PRO A 435 36.71 4.59 -38.07
CA PRO A 435 37.06 3.23 -38.50
C PRO A 435 36.96 2.99 -40.00
N SER A 436 36.38 3.92 -40.77
CA SER A 436 36.27 3.82 -42.24
C SER A 436 37.56 4.17 -42.98
N THR A 437 38.60 4.69 -42.32
CA THR A 437 39.85 5.14 -42.94
C THR A 437 40.97 4.12 -42.83
N GLU A 438 40.81 3.01 -42.13
CA GLU A 438 41.85 1.97 -42.07
C GLU A 438 41.76 1.02 -43.26
N LYS A 439 42.80 1.05 -44.08
CA LYS A 439 43.04 0.05 -45.14
C LYS A 439 43.21 -1.33 -44.51
N GLN A 440 42.39 -2.28 -45.00
CA GLN A 440 42.30 -3.65 -44.64
C GLN A 440 43.63 -4.34 -44.21
N LYS A 441 43.71 -4.77 -42.93
CA LYS A 441 44.39 -5.97 -42.56
C LYS A 441 43.34 -6.87 -41.91
N THR A 442 42.93 -7.88 -42.66
CA THR A 442 41.99 -8.92 -42.25
C THR A 442 42.69 -9.81 -41.23
N GLU A 443 42.26 -9.74 -39.97
CA GLU A 443 42.39 -10.86 -39.05
C GLU A 443 40.96 -11.25 -38.65
N GLU A 444 40.50 -12.37 -39.16
CA GLU A 444 39.28 -13.05 -38.71
C GLU A 444 39.54 -13.60 -37.32
N GLU A 445 39.14 -12.90 -36.31
CA GLU A 445 39.06 -13.43 -34.95
C GLU A 445 37.61 -13.73 -34.62
N HIS A 446 37.24 -15.01 -34.61
CA HIS A 446 35.99 -15.48 -34.02
C HIS A 446 35.98 -15.19 -32.55
N VAL A 447 35.45 -14.04 -32.13
CA VAL A 447 35.26 -13.74 -30.70
C VAL A 447 33.94 -14.32 -30.24
N LEU A 448 34.00 -15.49 -29.64
CA LEU A 448 33.01 -15.97 -28.66
C LEU A 448 33.21 -15.21 -27.35
N GLY A 449 32.64 -14.06 -27.24
CA GLY A 449 32.69 -13.28 -26.01
C GLY A 449 31.40 -12.49 -25.83
N GLY A 450 30.60 -12.86 -24.82
CA GLY A 450 29.47 -12.09 -24.38
C GLY A 450 29.94 -10.68 -23.98
N ILE A 451 29.30 -9.65 -24.52
CA ILE A 451 29.63 -8.27 -24.21
C ILE A 451 28.94 -7.92 -22.90
N PRO A 452 29.67 -7.50 -21.87
CA PRO A 452 29.01 -6.95 -20.71
C PRO A 452 28.25 -5.69 -21.15
N ALA A 453 26.96 -5.65 -20.82
CA ALA A 453 26.17 -4.43 -20.90
C ALA A 453 26.96 -3.30 -20.26
N THR A 454 26.98 -2.15 -20.88
CA THR A 454 27.54 -0.90 -20.37
C THR A 454 27.09 -0.71 -18.92
N THR A 455 27.99 -0.96 -18.00
CA THR A 455 27.83 -0.62 -16.60
C THR A 455 27.96 0.90 -16.51
N THR A 456 26.87 1.58 -16.45
CA THR A 456 26.79 2.99 -16.10
C THR A 456 27.43 3.18 -14.72
N ARG A 457 28.12 4.26 -14.58
CA ARG A 457 29.00 4.76 -13.51
C ARG A 457 28.30 4.98 -12.15
N ALA A 458 27.48 4.06 -11.66
CA ALA A 458 26.77 4.17 -10.37
C ALA A 458 27.11 3.08 -9.35
N ALA A 459 28.05 2.19 -9.65
CA ALA A 459 28.37 1.06 -8.74
C ALA A 459 29.50 1.32 -7.74
N THR A 460 29.99 2.57 -7.60
CA THR A 460 31.19 2.87 -6.75
C THR A 460 30.87 3.59 -5.44
N MET A 461 29.62 3.77 -5.05
CA MET A 461 29.27 4.46 -3.79
C MET A 461 28.40 3.68 -2.78
N ARG A 462 28.25 2.37 -2.92
CA ARG A 462 27.49 1.58 -1.94
C ARG A 462 28.25 0.41 -1.28
N ALA A 463 29.57 0.43 -1.29
CA ALA A 463 30.38 -0.60 -0.63
C ALA A 463 30.95 -0.16 0.73
N ALA A 464 30.54 0.96 1.30
CA ALA A 464 31.12 1.52 2.54
C ALA A 464 30.20 1.53 3.77
N GLU A 465 28.94 1.10 3.70
CA GLU A 465 28.04 1.18 4.87
C GLU A 465 27.50 -0.14 5.42
N THR A 466 28.03 -1.29 5.02
CA THR A 466 27.57 -2.59 5.56
C THR A 466 28.64 -3.33 6.37
N ARG A 467 29.45 -2.60 7.13
CA ARG A 467 30.43 -3.19 8.06
C ARG A 467 30.42 -2.60 9.48
N ALA A 468 29.26 -2.28 10.02
CA ALA A 468 29.16 -1.76 11.39
C ALA A 468 27.94 -2.25 12.19
N SER A 469 27.45 -3.48 11.98
CA SER A 469 26.38 -4.01 12.86
C SER A 469 26.43 -5.52 13.12
N SER A 470 27.61 -6.12 13.15
CA SER A 470 27.77 -7.52 13.59
C SER A 470 28.89 -7.70 14.59
N ALA A 471 28.83 -6.92 15.68
CA ALA A 471 29.69 -7.17 16.85
C ALA A 471 29.01 -6.60 18.10
N ARG A 472 27.97 -7.29 18.60
CA ARG A 472 27.52 -7.23 20.01
C ARG A 472 26.33 -8.18 20.19
N THR A 473 26.62 -9.45 20.44
CA THR A 473 25.81 -10.36 21.29
C THR A 473 26.53 -11.70 21.39
N ALA A 474 27.57 -11.71 22.19
CA ALA A 474 28.10 -12.95 22.73
C ALA A 474 28.69 -12.60 24.09
N SER A 475 27.88 -12.59 25.14
CA SER A 475 28.30 -12.81 26.52
C SER A 475 27.06 -12.67 27.40
N GLN A 476 26.52 -13.78 27.82
CA GLN A 476 26.06 -14.10 29.18
C GLN A 476 25.15 -15.31 29.13
N ARG A 477 25.79 -16.46 29.08
CA ARG A 477 25.27 -17.69 29.66
C ARG A 477 26.19 -18.04 30.80
N SER A 478 25.69 -17.91 32.03
CA SER A 478 26.27 -18.61 33.20
C SER A 478 25.15 -18.82 34.22
N SER A 479 24.81 -20.08 34.31
CA SER A 479 24.59 -20.85 35.54
C SER A 479 23.59 -20.32 36.59
N TYR A 480 22.51 -21.04 36.79
CA TYR A 480 22.15 -21.55 38.10
C TYR A 480 21.45 -22.92 37.93
N SER A 481 22.22 -23.94 38.35
CA SER A 481 21.70 -25.27 38.61
C SER A 481 21.52 -25.42 40.11
N THR A 482 20.59 -26.28 40.46
CA THR A 482 20.57 -27.20 41.59
C THR A 482 19.87 -26.82 42.87
N THR A 483 19.02 -27.76 43.16
CA THR A 483 18.72 -28.49 44.39
C THR A 483 17.71 -27.80 45.31
N GLY A 484 16.70 -28.44 45.78
CA GLY A 484 16.40 -29.79 46.07
C GLY A 484 15.35 -29.85 47.16
N SER A 485 14.51 -30.84 47.09
CA SER A 485 14.04 -31.65 48.19
C SER A 485 13.27 -31.04 49.36
N GLY A 486 12.07 -31.48 49.51
CA GLY A 486 11.62 -32.15 50.72
C GLY A 486 10.67 -31.39 51.64
N ARG A 487 9.54 -31.91 51.70
CA ARG A 487 8.47 -32.13 52.66
C ARG A 487 7.17 -31.41 52.42
#